data_f3c3af007a312f000391699f0efd1b96
#
_entry.id   f3c3af007a312f000391699f0efd1b96
#
_cell.length_a   1.000
_cell.length_b   1.000
_cell.length_c   1.000
_cell.angle_alpha   90.00
_cell.angle_beta   90.00
_cell.angle_gamma   90.00
#
_symmetry.space_group_name_H-M   'P 1'
#
loop_
_entity.id
_entity.type
_entity.pdbx_description
1 polymer ?
#
loop_
_entity_poly.entity_id
_entity_poly.type
_entity_poly.pdbx_seq_one_letter_code
_entity_poly.pdbx_strand_id
1 'polypeptide(L)'
;MLSRHTALPRLAPNRLRLRAGLSPLALLVMLGGASAQETPARSPKVETQKAEAPKVEALTSPGPATPSLQAIAPSAADAATPPVKKSRELPPLVVARVSADPVPTLSPATFLDTLRMADRYQAFADAGGWAPLPADLVIKPGASHPAIPALRKHLALVGDLPADATASDQLDAGLAAAVKAFQARHGLPETGLIGRQTVAALNVPAATRQRQLSASAARQLGSNFPYGDRYVVVNIPSATVEAVDHGVVVRRYVAVVGKPDKATPRIEARITDVNLNPTWTLPVSIIKKEIIPKMRKDPGYLARERIRILGPGGVEVDPTAIDWSSEKAANYTLRQDSGLDNSLGQVRIDMPNKQAVYMHDTPSKSLFAREVRFHSHGCVRVAQVKELAGWLLEGTPGPNGAGSTWGPIEIETSIATNERLDIKLPKQIPVTFVYLTGYATPDGRAHFRDDIYGIDSPAVPMRDVVETSAIAAPPPKATPVKGNTARDSATRAEAVRSAPAQPRASRAEASGATVSKLRNDGPVPPAPIPAKGARPITD
;
A
#
# COMPACT_ATOMS: atom_id res chain seq x y z
N MET A 1 -26.81 0.27 77.83
CA MET A 1 -27.58 -0.98 77.86
C MET A 1 -27.36 -1.75 76.57
N LEU A 2 -26.73 -2.96 76.72
CA LEU A 2 -26.75 -4.16 75.89
C LEU A 2 -26.37 -4.05 74.38
N SER A 3 -25.14 -4.23 74.12
CA SER A 3 -24.39 -5.32 73.47
C SER A 3 -25.23 -6.42 72.82
N ARG A 4 -25.02 -6.63 71.50
CA ARG A 4 -25.03 -7.97 70.91
C ARG A 4 -24.06 -8.04 69.69
N HIS A 5 -22.95 -8.77 69.88
CA HIS A 5 -22.07 -9.31 68.85
C HIS A 5 -22.82 -10.40 68.10
N THR A 6 -22.69 -10.41 66.78
CA THR A 6 -22.95 -11.62 65.98
C THR A 6 -21.75 -11.84 65.09
N ALA A 7 -21.07 -12.97 65.35
CA ALA A 7 -19.91 -13.47 64.64
C ALA A 7 -20.31 -14.12 63.30
N LEU A 8 -19.53 -13.87 62.24
CA LEU A 8 -19.59 -14.58 60.97
C LEU A 8 -18.66 -15.80 61.01
N PRO A 9 -19.04 -16.94 60.43
CA PRO A 9 -18.19 -18.15 60.39
C PRO A 9 -17.13 -18.06 59.29
N ARG A 10 -15.92 -18.47 59.65
CA ARG A 10 -14.77 -18.68 58.74
C ARG A 10 -15.00 -19.93 57.89
N LEU A 11 -14.92 -19.82 56.56
CA LEU A 11 -14.82 -20.93 55.63
C LEU A 11 -13.36 -21.25 55.36
N ALA A 12 -12.99 -22.52 55.58
CA ALA A 12 -11.65 -23.08 55.37
C ALA A 12 -11.35 -23.32 53.85
N PRO A 13 -10.09 -23.29 53.42
CA PRO A 13 -9.73 -23.53 52.03
C PRO A 13 -9.67 -25.02 51.67
N ASN A 14 -10.41 -25.40 50.66
CA ASN A 14 -10.42 -26.74 50.06
C ASN A 14 -9.19 -26.94 49.19
N ARG A 15 -8.26 -27.80 49.62
CA ARG A 15 -7.10 -28.24 48.85
C ARG A 15 -7.52 -29.37 47.90
N LEU A 16 -7.57 -29.07 46.59
CA LEU A 16 -7.75 -30.07 45.54
C LEU A 16 -6.36 -30.65 45.19
N ARG A 17 -6.13 -31.91 45.52
CA ARG A 17 -4.94 -32.67 45.17
C ARG A 17 -5.07 -33.18 43.72
N LEU A 18 -4.20 -32.68 42.83
CA LEU A 18 -4.03 -33.24 41.49
C LEU A 18 -3.13 -34.49 41.59
N ARG A 19 -3.66 -35.64 41.24
CA ARG A 19 -2.87 -36.89 41.05
C ARG A 19 -2.24 -36.87 39.66
N ALA A 20 -0.92 -36.88 39.61
CA ALA A 20 -0.15 -37.15 38.42
C ALA A 20 -0.18 -38.67 38.14
N GLY A 21 -0.69 -39.06 36.97
CA GLY A 21 -0.60 -40.40 36.42
C GLY A 21 0.41 -40.41 35.27
N LEU A 22 1.57 -40.96 35.51
CA LEU A 22 2.58 -41.31 34.51
C LEU A 22 2.30 -42.74 34.03
N SER A 23 2.09 -42.92 32.73
CA SER A 23 2.21 -44.22 32.07
C SER A 23 3.33 -44.17 31.02
N PRO A 24 4.32 -45.04 31.08
CA PRO A 24 5.33 -45.15 30.04
C PRO A 24 4.87 -46.18 29.00
N LEU A 25 4.77 -45.77 27.74
CA LEU A 25 4.65 -46.72 26.62
C LEU A 25 6.03 -46.92 26.01
N ALA A 26 6.60 -48.10 26.28
CA ALA A 26 7.83 -48.57 25.68
C ALA A 26 7.56 -49.00 24.23
N LEU A 27 8.28 -48.41 23.28
CA LEU A 27 8.33 -48.89 21.90
C LEU A 27 9.71 -49.51 21.64
N LEU A 28 9.70 -50.82 21.48
CA LEU A 28 10.81 -51.69 21.13
C LEU A 28 11.12 -51.50 19.64
N VAL A 29 12.30 -50.96 19.28
CA VAL A 29 12.81 -50.98 17.89
C VAL A 29 13.94 -51.97 17.80
N MET A 30 13.72 -53.00 16.99
CA MET A 30 14.70 -54.05 16.64
C MET A 30 15.83 -53.46 15.80
N LEU A 31 17.05 -53.71 16.24
CA LEU A 31 18.28 -53.50 15.51
C LEU A 31 18.44 -54.57 14.42
N GLY A 32 18.53 -54.16 13.18
CA GLY A 32 19.05 -54.92 12.07
C GLY A 32 20.29 -54.23 11.53
N GLY A 33 21.47 -54.76 11.83
CA GLY A 33 22.72 -54.23 11.35
C GLY A 33 23.02 -54.66 9.91
N ALA A 34 23.51 -53.72 9.12
CA ALA A 34 24.28 -53.97 7.91
C ALA A 34 25.37 -52.91 7.81
N SER A 35 26.59 -53.31 8.05
CA SER A 35 27.80 -52.51 7.84
C SER A 35 28.05 -52.36 6.35
N ALA A 36 28.10 -51.16 5.84
CA ALA A 36 28.72 -50.83 4.56
C ALA A 36 29.81 -49.78 4.79
N GLN A 37 31.03 -50.18 4.51
CA GLN A 37 32.23 -49.35 4.57
C GLN A 37 32.17 -48.32 3.43
N GLU A 38 32.15 -47.03 3.75
CA GLU A 38 32.39 -45.95 2.79
C GLU A 38 33.90 -45.67 2.70
N THR A 39 34.44 -45.90 1.53
CA THR A 39 35.75 -45.43 1.10
C THR A 39 35.64 -44.00 0.60
N PRO A 40 36.53 -43.07 0.95
CA PRO A 40 36.43 -41.69 0.50
C PRO A 40 36.86 -41.55 -0.96
N ALA A 41 35.95 -41.07 -1.80
CA ALA A 41 36.23 -40.72 -3.20
C ALA A 41 37.07 -39.45 -3.26
N ARG A 42 38.24 -39.61 -3.88
CA ARG A 42 39.24 -38.60 -4.20
C ARG A 42 38.72 -37.71 -5.34
N SER A 43 38.64 -36.42 -5.15
CA SER A 43 38.35 -35.44 -6.19
C SER A 43 39.46 -35.39 -7.25
N PRO A 44 39.13 -35.34 -8.54
CA PRO A 44 40.15 -35.14 -9.57
C PRO A 44 40.53 -33.66 -9.64
N LYS A 45 41.83 -33.40 -9.56
CA LYS A 45 42.45 -32.12 -9.94
C LYS A 45 42.28 -31.92 -11.44
N VAL A 46 41.64 -30.81 -11.80
CA VAL A 46 41.65 -30.33 -13.20
C VAL A 46 42.94 -29.55 -13.40
N GLU A 47 43.84 -30.14 -14.22
CA GLU A 47 45.03 -29.49 -14.79
C GLU A 47 44.60 -28.51 -15.87
N THR A 48 44.98 -27.27 -15.72
CA THR A 48 44.84 -26.24 -16.73
C THR A 48 45.87 -26.45 -17.84
N GLN A 49 45.49 -27.01 -18.94
CA GLN A 49 46.28 -26.96 -20.19
C GLN A 49 46.11 -25.63 -20.89
N LYS A 50 47.23 -24.93 -20.98
CA LYS A 50 47.43 -23.70 -21.74
C LYS A 50 47.48 -24.07 -23.24
N ALA A 51 46.44 -23.72 -23.99
CA ALA A 51 46.44 -23.87 -25.46
C ALA A 51 47.16 -22.68 -26.08
N GLU A 52 48.26 -23.02 -26.79
CA GLU A 52 49.01 -22.14 -27.66
C GLU A 52 48.22 -21.87 -28.95
N ALA A 53 48.23 -20.63 -29.41
CA ALA A 53 47.64 -20.21 -30.67
C ALA A 53 48.52 -20.62 -31.87
N PRO A 54 47.98 -21.12 -33.00
CA PRO A 54 48.77 -21.40 -34.18
C PRO A 54 49.11 -20.12 -34.93
N LYS A 55 50.40 -19.95 -35.23
CA LYS A 55 50.94 -19.01 -36.19
C LYS A 55 50.43 -19.36 -37.60
N VAL A 56 49.85 -18.39 -38.27
CA VAL A 56 49.58 -18.49 -39.72
C VAL A 56 50.69 -17.74 -40.45
N GLU A 57 51.47 -18.48 -41.21
CA GLU A 57 52.50 -17.98 -42.13
C GLU A 57 51.87 -17.29 -43.36
N ALA A 58 52.47 -16.18 -43.71
CA ALA A 58 52.15 -15.43 -44.96
C ALA A 58 52.64 -16.15 -46.21
N LEU A 59 51.76 -16.41 -47.16
CA LEU A 59 52.11 -16.75 -48.54
C LEU A 59 51.88 -15.55 -49.41
N THR A 60 53.02 -15.04 -49.97
CA THR A 60 53.11 -14.00 -51.02
C THR A 60 52.99 -14.62 -52.42
N SER A 61 52.27 -13.90 -53.27
CA SER A 61 52.58 -13.66 -54.69
C SER A 61 51.45 -13.97 -55.68
N PRO A 62 51.49 -13.40 -56.95
CA PRO A 62 51.51 -11.99 -57.33
C PRO A 62 50.29 -11.63 -58.21
N GLY A 63 50.13 -10.36 -58.51
CA GLY A 63 49.04 -9.79 -59.30
C GLY A 63 48.93 -10.07 -60.75
N PRO A 64 47.95 -9.49 -61.42
CA PRO A 64 48.28 -8.49 -62.42
C PRO A 64 47.38 -7.23 -62.49
N ALA A 65 48.11 -6.16 -62.85
CA ALA A 65 47.74 -4.99 -63.64
C ALA A 65 46.37 -4.29 -63.53
N THR A 66 46.49 -3.04 -63.15
CA THR A 66 45.59 -1.91 -63.27
C THR A 66 45.04 -1.63 -64.67
N PRO A 67 43.87 -0.96 -64.75
CA PRO A 67 43.86 0.33 -65.46
C PRO A 67 43.34 1.47 -64.59
N SER A 68 44.06 2.54 -64.75
CA SER A 68 43.86 3.88 -64.25
C SER A 68 42.50 4.45 -64.67
N LEU A 69 41.68 4.94 -63.73
CA LEU A 69 40.59 5.87 -64.02
C LEU A 69 40.73 7.07 -63.15
N GLN A 70 40.67 8.20 -63.79
CA GLN A 70 40.90 9.55 -63.32
C GLN A 70 40.01 9.95 -62.12
N ALA A 71 40.61 10.67 -61.23
CA ALA A 71 39.98 11.34 -60.11
C ALA A 71 38.93 12.36 -60.61
N ILE A 72 37.68 12.17 -60.15
CA ILE A 72 36.69 13.23 -60.08
C ILE A 72 36.58 13.53 -58.60
N ALA A 73 36.97 14.72 -58.16
CA ALA A 73 36.79 15.23 -56.81
C ALA A 73 35.31 15.43 -56.53
N PRO A 74 34.73 14.89 -55.43
CA PRO A 74 33.45 15.33 -54.97
C PRO A 74 33.62 16.52 -54.07
N SER A 75 32.85 17.54 -54.39
CA SER A 75 32.60 18.74 -53.61
C SER A 75 32.26 18.40 -52.14
N ALA A 76 32.96 19.06 -51.23
CA ALA A 76 32.66 19.03 -49.83
C ALA A 76 31.26 19.64 -49.58
N ALA A 77 30.31 18.80 -49.22
CA ALA A 77 29.12 19.18 -48.51
C ALA A 77 29.20 18.43 -47.15
N ASP A 78 29.61 19.13 -46.11
CA ASP A 78 29.60 18.67 -44.74
C ASP A 78 28.18 18.23 -44.36
N ALA A 79 27.86 16.98 -44.50
CA ALA A 79 26.77 16.35 -43.80
C ALA A 79 27.28 15.99 -42.40
N ALA A 80 27.16 16.94 -41.48
CA ALA A 80 27.38 16.69 -40.06
C ALA A 80 26.46 15.54 -39.61
N THR A 81 27.03 14.38 -39.34
CA THR A 81 26.36 13.27 -38.68
C THR A 81 25.81 13.81 -37.36
N PRO A 82 24.49 13.73 -37.13
CA PRO A 82 23.93 14.23 -35.87
C PRO A 82 24.57 13.46 -34.72
N PRO A 83 24.98 14.14 -33.63
CA PRO A 83 25.61 13.48 -32.51
C PRO A 83 24.69 12.39 -31.99
N VAL A 84 25.15 11.14 -31.98
CA VAL A 84 24.49 10.01 -31.33
C VAL A 84 24.30 10.42 -29.90
N LYS A 85 23.07 10.75 -29.53
CA LYS A 85 22.69 11.04 -28.12
C LYS A 85 23.09 9.79 -27.34
N LYS A 86 24.15 9.90 -26.52
CA LYS A 86 24.51 8.86 -25.55
C LYS A 86 23.23 8.48 -24.85
N SER A 87 22.86 7.20 -24.90
CA SER A 87 21.77 6.64 -24.16
C SER A 87 21.95 7.09 -22.72
N ARG A 88 21.08 8.00 -22.26
CA ARG A 88 21.16 8.51 -20.90
C ARG A 88 20.62 7.38 -20.04
N GLU A 89 21.54 6.62 -19.46
CA GLU A 89 21.21 5.61 -18.48
C GLU A 89 20.30 6.25 -17.43
N LEU A 90 19.09 5.72 -17.31
CA LEU A 90 18.14 6.27 -16.35
C LEU A 90 18.75 6.14 -14.95
N PRO A 91 18.77 7.20 -14.15
CA PRO A 91 19.29 7.11 -12.80
C PRO A 91 18.56 6.00 -12.05
N PRO A 92 19.26 5.26 -11.15
CA PRO A 92 18.64 4.18 -10.39
C PRO A 92 17.41 4.69 -9.64
N LEU A 93 16.37 3.84 -9.57
CA LEU A 93 15.14 4.18 -8.86
C LEU A 93 15.43 4.41 -7.38
N VAL A 94 15.33 5.66 -6.95
CA VAL A 94 15.41 6.02 -5.53
C VAL A 94 14.01 5.89 -4.93
N VAL A 95 13.88 5.07 -3.89
CA VAL A 95 12.63 4.88 -3.14
C VAL A 95 12.85 5.21 -1.66
N ALA A 96 11.81 5.67 -0.98
CA ALA A 96 11.82 5.80 0.46
C ALA A 96 12.06 4.42 1.11
N ARG A 97 12.68 4.41 2.28
CA ARG A 97 12.87 3.17 3.03
C ARG A 97 11.53 2.68 3.57
N VAL A 98 11.33 1.37 3.51
CA VAL A 98 10.24 0.66 4.18
C VAL A 98 10.82 -0.28 5.23
N SER A 99 10.06 -0.58 6.26
CA SER A 99 10.47 -1.53 7.30
C SER A 99 10.73 -2.90 6.69
N ALA A 100 11.80 -3.56 7.13
CA ALA A 100 12.11 -4.94 6.81
C ALA A 100 11.43 -5.95 7.77
N ASP A 101 10.59 -5.46 8.69
CA ASP A 101 9.86 -6.29 9.65
C ASP A 101 9.01 -7.34 8.91
N PRO A 102 9.19 -8.63 9.18
CA PRO A 102 8.42 -9.69 8.54
C PRO A 102 6.96 -9.79 9.04
N VAL A 103 6.62 -9.07 10.12
CA VAL A 103 5.25 -9.07 10.66
C VAL A 103 4.33 -8.22 9.80
N PRO A 104 3.20 -8.77 9.31
CA PRO A 104 2.27 -8.00 8.49
C PRO A 104 1.51 -6.95 9.30
N THR A 105 1.22 -5.82 8.64
CA THR A 105 0.37 -4.77 9.20
C THR A 105 -1.04 -5.28 9.54
N LEU A 106 -1.54 -6.24 8.77
CA LEU A 106 -2.84 -6.86 8.97
C LEU A 106 -2.73 -8.39 8.93
N SER A 107 -3.18 -9.02 10.00
CA SER A 107 -3.30 -10.47 10.19
C SER A 107 -4.64 -10.80 10.87
N PRO A 108 -5.04 -12.05 10.97
CA PRO A 108 -6.24 -12.44 11.72
C PRO A 108 -6.23 -11.97 13.19
N ALA A 109 -5.05 -11.81 13.80
CA ALA A 109 -4.92 -11.36 15.19
C ALA A 109 -4.99 -9.83 15.37
N THR A 110 -4.71 -9.06 14.30
CA THR A 110 -4.52 -7.59 14.38
C THR A 110 -5.70 -6.87 15.04
N PHE A 111 -6.93 -7.29 14.79
CA PHE A 111 -8.12 -6.68 15.41
C PHE A 111 -8.09 -6.77 16.93
N LEU A 112 -7.95 -7.98 17.48
CA LEU A 112 -7.94 -8.21 18.93
C LEU A 112 -6.71 -7.63 19.60
N ASP A 113 -5.54 -7.74 18.97
CA ASP A 113 -4.30 -7.17 19.50
C ASP A 113 -4.37 -5.65 19.53
N THR A 114 -5.00 -5.02 18.53
CA THR A 114 -5.22 -3.56 18.50
C THR A 114 -6.19 -3.11 19.57
N LEU A 115 -7.25 -3.88 19.86
CA LEU A 115 -8.18 -3.59 20.96
C LEU A 115 -7.46 -3.64 22.31
N ARG A 116 -6.74 -4.71 22.60
CA ARG A 116 -5.95 -4.83 23.85
C ARG A 116 -4.94 -3.69 24.00
N MET A 117 -4.34 -3.30 22.87
CA MET A 117 -3.40 -2.18 22.86
C MET A 117 -4.11 -0.84 23.10
N ALA A 118 -5.32 -0.64 22.58
CA ALA A 118 -6.13 0.55 22.86
C ALA A 118 -6.44 0.67 24.36
N ASP A 119 -6.81 -0.45 25.02
CA ASP A 119 -7.03 -0.48 26.47
C ASP A 119 -5.74 -0.14 27.25
N ARG A 120 -4.60 -0.65 26.82
CA ARG A 120 -3.29 -0.32 27.42
C ARG A 120 -2.97 1.17 27.29
N TYR A 121 -3.22 1.76 26.13
CA TYR A 121 -2.98 3.20 25.90
C TYR A 121 -4.02 4.07 26.62
N GLN A 122 -5.24 3.56 26.85
CA GLN A 122 -6.20 4.20 27.75
C GLN A 122 -5.65 4.26 29.17
N ALA A 123 -5.13 3.15 29.71
CA ALA A 123 -4.50 3.13 31.03
C ALA A 123 -3.31 4.09 31.13
N PHE A 124 -2.51 4.24 30.05
CA PHE A 124 -1.45 5.25 30.02
C PHE A 124 -2.02 6.67 30.09
N ALA A 125 -3.11 6.96 29.36
CA ALA A 125 -3.76 8.26 29.38
C ALA A 125 -4.34 8.59 30.76
N ASP A 126 -5.01 7.63 31.41
CA ASP A 126 -5.60 7.76 32.73
C ASP A 126 -4.52 8.00 33.81
N ALA A 127 -3.33 7.43 33.62
CA ALA A 127 -2.16 7.67 34.49
C ALA A 127 -1.44 9.00 34.20
N GLY A 128 -1.98 9.86 33.31
CA GLY A 128 -1.40 11.15 32.93
C GLY A 128 -0.43 11.10 31.74
N GLY A 129 -0.22 9.93 31.12
CA GLY A 129 0.61 9.77 29.92
C GLY A 129 2.10 10.00 30.17
N TRP A 130 2.72 10.74 29.27
CA TRP A 130 4.14 11.10 29.30
C TRP A 130 4.33 12.62 29.15
N ALA A 131 5.40 13.13 29.74
CA ALA A 131 5.76 14.54 29.63
C ALA A 131 6.25 14.86 28.19
N PRO A 132 5.81 15.96 27.58
CA PRO A 132 6.28 16.36 26.27
C PRO A 132 7.75 16.80 26.34
N LEU A 133 8.48 16.52 25.26
CA LEU A 133 9.85 17.00 25.04
C LEU A 133 9.83 18.36 24.36
N PRO A 134 10.87 19.21 24.51
CA PRO A 134 11.01 20.45 23.76
C PRO A 134 10.92 20.21 22.26
N ALA A 135 10.13 21.01 21.55
CA ALA A 135 9.81 20.77 20.14
C ALA A 135 11.03 20.92 19.19
N ASP A 136 12.00 21.72 19.60
CA ASP A 136 13.26 21.99 18.89
C ASP A 136 14.41 21.07 19.31
N LEU A 137 14.14 20.08 20.16
CA LEU A 137 15.14 19.18 20.70
C LEU A 137 15.85 18.39 19.59
N VAL A 138 17.18 18.42 19.62
CA VAL A 138 18.07 17.63 18.76
C VAL A 138 19.13 16.96 19.61
N ILE A 139 19.14 15.63 19.66
CA ILE A 139 20.15 14.84 20.39
C ILE A 139 20.73 13.79 19.43
N LYS A 140 22.05 13.82 19.24
CA LYS A 140 22.79 12.83 18.46
C LYS A 140 23.16 11.62 19.33
N PRO A 141 23.27 10.41 18.78
CA PRO A 141 23.82 9.27 19.50
C PRO A 141 25.15 9.60 20.17
N GLY A 142 25.31 9.20 21.43
CA GLY A 142 26.48 9.49 22.25
C GLY A 142 26.43 10.80 23.04
N ALA A 143 25.50 11.71 22.75
CA ALA A 143 25.39 12.99 23.46
C ALA A 143 24.55 12.84 24.75
N SER A 144 24.90 13.65 25.78
CA SER A 144 24.09 13.78 27.00
C SER A 144 23.13 14.96 26.90
N HIS A 145 21.95 14.83 27.52
CA HIS A 145 20.97 15.91 27.57
C HIS A 145 19.97 15.70 28.73
N PRO A 146 19.55 16.76 29.45
CA PRO A 146 18.62 16.68 30.59
C PRO A 146 17.25 16.07 30.26
N ALA A 147 16.83 16.04 28.99
CA ALA A 147 15.58 15.42 28.57
C ALA A 147 15.66 13.88 28.45
N ILE A 148 16.85 13.27 28.48
CA ILE A 148 17.04 11.83 28.27
C ILE A 148 16.36 10.98 29.35
N PRO A 149 16.38 11.29 30.65
CA PRO A 149 15.65 10.52 31.64
C PRO A 149 14.15 10.44 31.37
N ALA A 150 13.51 11.53 30.93
CA ALA A 150 12.09 11.54 30.54
C ALA A 150 11.86 10.68 29.30
N LEU A 151 12.73 10.75 28.30
CA LEU A 151 12.69 9.92 27.10
C LEU A 151 12.82 8.42 27.43
N ARG A 152 13.77 8.04 28.29
CA ARG A 152 13.94 6.66 28.76
C ARG A 152 12.66 6.15 29.40
N LYS A 153 12.07 6.93 30.31
CA LYS A 153 10.80 6.58 30.95
C LYS A 153 9.69 6.36 29.94
N HIS A 154 9.58 7.23 28.94
CA HIS A 154 8.57 7.09 27.88
C HIS A 154 8.81 5.83 27.07
N LEU A 155 10.04 5.58 26.56
CA LEU A 155 10.33 4.41 25.73
C LEU A 155 10.20 3.09 26.51
N ALA A 156 10.50 3.08 27.82
CA ALA A 156 10.24 1.93 28.69
C ALA A 156 8.73 1.67 28.85
N LEU A 157 7.94 2.73 29.06
CA LEU A 157 6.47 2.63 29.19
C LEU A 157 5.82 2.01 27.95
N VAL A 158 6.25 2.41 26.76
CA VAL A 158 5.71 1.89 25.49
C VAL A 158 6.37 0.59 25.01
N GLY A 159 7.39 0.10 25.72
CA GLY A 159 8.02 -1.20 25.49
C GLY A 159 9.16 -1.20 24.46
N ASP A 160 9.68 -0.03 24.09
CA ASP A 160 10.86 0.07 23.20
C ASP A 160 12.19 -0.07 23.95
N LEU A 161 12.19 0.22 25.26
CA LEU A 161 13.34 0.10 26.13
C LEU A 161 12.99 -0.86 27.29
N PRO A 162 13.87 -1.78 27.72
CA PRO A 162 13.67 -2.56 28.91
C PRO A 162 13.44 -1.68 30.15
N ALA A 163 12.55 -2.11 31.05
CA ALA A 163 12.20 -1.33 32.25
C ALA A 163 13.37 -1.20 33.23
N ASP A 164 14.29 -2.14 33.22
CA ASP A 164 15.52 -2.23 34.03
C ASP A 164 16.75 -1.59 33.34
N ALA A 165 16.55 -0.93 32.21
CA ALA A 165 17.64 -0.26 31.49
C ALA A 165 18.34 0.76 32.38
N THR A 166 19.68 0.72 32.38
CA THR A 166 20.55 1.59 33.18
C THR A 166 20.14 3.06 33.08
N ALA A 167 19.96 3.71 34.24
CA ALA A 167 19.69 5.14 34.29
C ALA A 167 20.93 5.92 33.79
N SER A 168 20.72 6.80 32.81
CA SER A 168 21.77 7.63 32.22
C SER A 168 21.12 8.88 31.61
N ASP A 169 21.85 9.96 31.54
CA ASP A 169 21.51 11.18 30.83
C ASP A 169 22.08 11.20 29.40
N GLN A 170 22.73 10.09 28.98
CA GLN A 170 23.36 9.95 27.66
C GLN A 170 22.44 9.15 26.71
N LEU A 171 22.42 9.56 25.44
CA LEU A 171 21.86 8.77 24.34
C LEU A 171 22.87 7.68 23.95
N ASP A 172 23.01 6.72 24.86
CA ASP A 172 23.89 5.56 24.69
C ASP A 172 23.40 4.60 23.57
N ALA A 173 24.17 3.57 23.28
CA ALA A 173 23.86 2.61 22.21
C ALA A 173 22.51 1.90 22.43
N GLY A 174 22.19 1.53 23.67
CA GLY A 174 20.92 0.88 24.01
C GLY A 174 19.72 1.77 23.77
N LEU A 175 19.80 3.02 24.24
CA LEU A 175 18.75 4.01 24.02
C LEU A 175 18.64 4.39 22.53
N ALA A 176 19.77 4.52 21.81
CA ALA A 176 19.74 4.76 20.37
C ALA A 176 19.07 3.62 19.58
N ALA A 177 19.27 2.36 20.01
CA ALA A 177 18.57 1.22 19.45
C ALA A 177 17.06 1.30 19.73
N ALA A 178 16.65 1.65 20.96
CA ALA A 178 15.25 1.87 21.33
C ALA A 178 14.61 3.01 20.51
N VAL A 179 15.33 4.11 20.27
CA VAL A 179 14.88 5.22 19.40
C VAL A 179 14.69 4.74 17.97
N LYS A 180 15.60 3.91 17.42
CA LYS A 180 15.43 3.32 16.09
C LYS A 180 14.18 2.42 16.02
N ALA A 181 13.94 1.57 17.01
CA ALA A 181 12.74 0.75 17.08
C ALA A 181 11.46 1.60 17.14
N PHE A 182 11.46 2.66 17.97
CA PHE A 182 10.39 3.65 18.00
C PHE A 182 10.18 4.29 16.62
N GLN A 183 11.24 4.75 15.97
CA GLN A 183 11.18 5.37 14.64
C GLN A 183 10.58 4.40 13.60
N ALA A 184 11.02 3.15 13.56
CA ALA A 184 10.53 2.11 12.64
C ALA A 184 9.01 1.93 12.75
N ARG A 185 8.50 1.70 13.98
CA ARG A 185 7.07 1.48 14.19
C ARG A 185 6.21 2.75 14.08
N HIS A 186 6.83 3.96 14.02
CA HIS A 186 6.18 5.22 13.70
C HIS A 186 6.35 5.64 12.22
N GLY A 187 6.98 4.79 11.39
CA GLY A 187 7.20 5.08 9.96
C GLY A 187 8.19 6.19 9.70
N LEU A 188 9.06 6.46 10.67
CA LEU A 188 10.15 7.45 10.58
C LEU A 188 11.45 6.79 10.12
N PRO A 189 12.40 7.55 9.54
CA PRO A 189 13.75 7.05 9.27
C PRO A 189 14.44 6.55 10.54
N GLU A 190 14.96 5.33 10.52
CA GLU A 190 15.61 4.63 11.65
C GLU A 190 17.03 5.13 11.90
N THR A 191 17.18 6.39 12.22
CA THR A 191 18.49 7.04 12.39
C THR A 191 19.07 6.90 13.80
N GLY A 192 18.21 6.67 14.80
CA GLY A 192 18.57 6.77 16.22
C GLY A 192 18.81 8.22 16.68
N LEU A 193 18.72 9.19 15.78
CA LEU A 193 18.78 10.62 16.08
C LEU A 193 17.43 11.09 16.61
N ILE A 194 17.42 11.83 17.69
CA ILE A 194 16.25 12.56 18.17
C ILE A 194 16.25 13.93 17.51
N GLY A 195 15.40 14.08 16.52
CA GLY A 195 15.22 15.32 15.78
C GLY A 195 13.73 15.67 15.70
N ARG A 196 13.40 16.74 15.01
CA ARG A 196 12.05 17.33 14.98
C ARG A 196 10.92 16.30 14.72
N GLN A 197 11.08 15.41 13.75
CA GLN A 197 10.06 14.41 13.45
C GLN A 197 9.90 13.37 14.56
N THR A 198 11.03 12.89 15.13
CA THR A 198 11.02 11.96 16.25
C THR A 198 10.39 12.59 17.48
N VAL A 199 10.73 13.86 17.78
CA VAL A 199 10.13 14.61 18.88
C VAL A 199 8.63 14.83 18.67
N ALA A 200 8.21 15.18 17.46
CA ALA A 200 6.80 15.33 17.13
C ALA A 200 6.02 14.04 17.38
N ALA A 201 6.57 12.89 16.99
CA ALA A 201 5.95 11.59 17.22
C ALA A 201 5.93 11.19 18.71
N LEU A 202 7.01 11.48 19.46
CA LEU A 202 7.10 11.26 20.91
C LEU A 202 6.11 12.14 21.68
N ASN A 203 5.87 13.35 21.22
CA ASN A 203 4.99 14.32 21.88
C ASN A 203 3.49 14.10 21.62
N VAL A 204 3.12 13.14 20.77
CA VAL A 204 1.70 12.81 20.58
C VAL A 204 1.16 12.21 21.87
N PRO A 205 0.10 12.82 22.50
CA PRO A 205 -0.42 12.35 23.79
C PRO A 205 -0.94 10.92 23.75
N ALA A 206 -0.86 10.21 24.88
CA ALA A 206 -1.36 8.85 25.03
C ALA A 206 -2.84 8.70 24.63
N ALA A 207 -3.69 9.66 25.02
CA ALA A 207 -5.10 9.70 24.64
C ALA A 207 -5.30 9.81 23.11
N THR A 208 -4.42 10.51 22.39
CA THR A 208 -4.47 10.57 20.92
C THR A 208 -4.07 9.23 20.32
N ARG A 209 -3.04 8.57 20.84
CA ARG A 209 -2.63 7.23 20.41
C ARG A 209 -3.71 6.18 20.69
N GLN A 210 -4.35 6.27 21.83
CA GLN A 210 -5.51 5.44 22.16
C GLN A 210 -6.63 5.61 21.12
N ARG A 211 -7.00 6.85 20.76
CA ARG A 211 -8.01 7.11 19.72
C ARG A 211 -7.62 6.53 18.36
N GLN A 212 -6.34 6.64 17.95
CA GLN A 212 -5.86 6.03 16.71
C GLN A 212 -6.04 4.52 16.70
N LEU A 213 -5.72 3.85 17.81
CA LEU A 213 -5.91 2.40 17.98
C LEU A 213 -7.39 2.03 17.93
N SER A 214 -8.23 2.68 18.73
CA SER A 214 -9.67 2.44 18.78
C SER A 214 -10.35 2.68 17.43
N ALA A 215 -10.03 3.79 16.76
CA ALA A 215 -10.56 4.10 15.44
C ALA A 215 -10.14 3.08 14.38
N SER A 216 -8.88 2.60 14.44
CA SER A 216 -8.38 1.56 13.53
C SER A 216 -9.05 0.21 13.78
N ALA A 217 -9.25 -0.18 15.04
CA ALA A 217 -9.99 -1.40 15.39
C ALA A 217 -11.45 -1.30 14.94
N ALA A 218 -12.12 -0.17 15.19
CA ALA A 218 -13.49 0.06 14.74
C ALA A 218 -13.65 -0.08 13.22
N ARG A 219 -12.65 0.34 12.44
CA ARG A 219 -12.64 0.19 10.99
C ARG A 219 -12.48 -1.25 10.51
N GLN A 220 -12.03 -2.17 11.35
CA GLN A 220 -11.92 -3.60 11.05
C GLN A 220 -13.17 -4.40 11.45
N LEU A 221 -14.10 -3.81 12.21
CA LEU A 221 -15.36 -4.47 12.55
C LEU A 221 -16.15 -4.81 11.30
N GLY A 222 -16.64 -6.05 11.26
CA GLY A 222 -17.43 -6.55 10.13
C GLY A 222 -16.60 -6.88 8.89
N SER A 223 -15.27 -6.80 8.93
CA SER A 223 -14.40 -7.31 7.88
C SER A 223 -14.57 -8.82 7.77
N ASN A 224 -14.78 -9.29 6.54
CA ASN A 224 -14.80 -10.70 6.18
C ASN A 224 -13.62 -11.04 5.27
N PHE A 225 -12.52 -10.33 5.41
CA PHE A 225 -11.35 -10.52 4.56
C PHE A 225 -10.85 -11.98 4.65
N PRO A 226 -10.82 -12.69 3.52
CA PRO A 226 -10.45 -14.10 3.51
C PRO A 226 -8.93 -14.24 3.54
N TYR A 227 -8.33 -14.19 4.72
CA TYR A 227 -6.91 -14.48 4.88
C TYR A 227 -6.61 -15.87 4.29
N GLY A 228 -5.79 -15.91 3.23
CA GLY A 228 -5.29 -17.15 2.65
C GLY A 228 -3.80 -17.31 2.95
N ASP A 229 -3.17 -18.34 2.36
CA ASP A 229 -1.72 -18.49 2.42
C ASP A 229 -1.03 -17.25 1.87
N ARG A 230 -1.56 -16.72 0.75
CA ARG A 230 -1.05 -15.51 0.09
C ARG A 230 -2.12 -14.43 0.03
N TYR A 231 -1.77 -13.22 0.44
CA TYR A 231 -2.65 -12.04 0.32
C TYR A 231 -1.82 -10.75 0.24
N VAL A 232 -2.47 -9.68 -0.19
CA VAL A 232 -1.87 -8.35 -0.29
C VAL A 232 -2.56 -7.39 0.67
N VAL A 233 -1.78 -6.59 1.40
CA VAL A 233 -2.26 -5.52 2.27
C VAL A 233 -1.73 -4.18 1.76
N VAL A 234 -2.61 -3.22 1.59
CA VAL A 234 -2.26 -1.82 1.38
C VAL A 234 -2.67 -1.04 2.61
N ASN A 235 -1.72 -0.62 3.43
CA ASN A 235 -2.04 0.30 4.51
C ASN A 235 -1.90 1.75 4.02
N ILE A 236 -3.02 2.40 3.82
CA ILE A 236 -3.11 3.73 3.19
C ILE A 236 -2.29 4.78 3.97
N PRO A 237 -2.40 4.93 5.31
CA PRO A 237 -1.62 5.93 6.06
C PRO A 237 -0.10 5.73 5.98
N SER A 238 0.37 4.49 5.83
CA SER A 238 1.80 4.22 5.65
C SER A 238 2.27 4.39 4.21
N ALA A 239 1.34 4.45 3.26
CA ALA A 239 1.62 4.41 1.82
C ALA A 239 2.57 3.25 1.47
N THR A 240 2.19 2.03 1.89
CA THR A 240 2.93 0.78 1.65
C THR A 240 2.00 -0.31 1.12
N VAL A 241 2.59 -1.21 0.33
CA VAL A 241 1.97 -2.47 -0.11
C VAL A 241 2.79 -3.62 0.45
N GLU A 242 2.13 -4.59 1.05
CA GLU A 242 2.75 -5.80 1.60
C GLU A 242 2.27 -7.02 0.81
N ALA A 243 3.20 -7.82 0.33
CA ALA A 243 2.97 -9.17 -0.15
C ALA A 243 3.19 -10.12 1.04
N VAL A 244 2.13 -10.78 1.47
CA VAL A 244 2.16 -11.69 2.62
C VAL A 244 2.04 -13.12 2.12
N ASP A 245 2.94 -13.99 2.58
CA ASP A 245 2.96 -15.41 2.27
C ASP A 245 3.09 -16.21 3.58
N HIS A 246 2.15 -17.13 3.83
CA HIS A 246 2.08 -17.92 5.06
C HIS A 246 2.23 -17.09 6.35
N GLY A 247 1.58 -15.91 6.37
CA GLY A 247 1.58 -15.01 7.53
C GLY A 247 2.85 -14.16 7.70
N VAL A 248 3.78 -14.20 6.75
CA VAL A 248 5.03 -13.44 6.75
C VAL A 248 5.04 -12.44 5.59
N VAL A 249 5.47 -11.22 5.83
CA VAL A 249 5.69 -10.23 4.76
C VAL A 249 6.96 -10.61 3.99
N VAL A 250 6.79 -11.21 2.82
CA VAL A 250 7.91 -11.60 1.94
C VAL A 250 8.46 -10.41 1.16
N ARG A 251 7.63 -9.39 0.92
CA ARG A 251 8.02 -8.13 0.27
C ARG A 251 7.16 -6.98 0.78
N ARG A 252 7.78 -5.84 0.99
CA ARG A 252 7.09 -4.57 1.31
C ARG A 252 7.53 -3.50 0.35
N TYR A 253 6.56 -2.88 -0.32
CA TYR A 253 6.80 -1.89 -1.37
C TYR A 253 6.36 -0.50 -0.92
N VAL A 254 7.11 0.51 -1.34
CA VAL A 254 6.66 1.91 -1.24
C VAL A 254 5.51 2.13 -2.21
N ALA A 255 4.50 2.85 -1.76
CA ALA A 255 3.36 3.20 -2.60
C ALA A 255 3.12 4.72 -2.63
N VAL A 256 2.36 5.16 -3.63
CA VAL A 256 1.75 6.49 -3.67
C VAL A 256 0.24 6.30 -3.71
N VAL A 257 -0.44 6.83 -2.71
CA VAL A 257 -1.90 6.70 -2.53
C VAL A 257 -2.61 8.03 -2.80
N GLY A 258 -3.93 8.04 -2.70
CA GLY A 258 -4.77 9.21 -2.96
C GLY A 258 -4.43 10.41 -2.08
N LYS A 259 -4.54 11.62 -2.64
CA LYS A 259 -4.49 12.85 -1.87
C LYS A 259 -5.78 13.02 -1.06
N PRO A 260 -5.83 13.88 -0.01
CA PRO A 260 -6.98 13.98 0.88
C PRO A 260 -8.32 14.26 0.17
N ASP A 261 -8.34 15.11 -0.86
CA ASP A 261 -9.53 15.41 -1.66
C ASP A 261 -9.88 14.33 -2.71
N LYS A 262 -9.03 13.31 -2.86
CA LYS A 262 -9.15 12.15 -3.74
C LYS A 262 -8.64 10.89 -3.04
N ALA A 263 -9.18 10.65 -1.86
CA ALA A 263 -8.73 9.58 -0.97
C ALA A 263 -8.80 8.20 -1.64
N THR A 264 -7.78 7.38 -1.39
CA THR A 264 -7.86 5.95 -1.68
C THR A 264 -8.90 5.32 -0.76
N PRO A 265 -9.92 4.62 -1.30
CA PRO A 265 -10.95 4.01 -0.48
C PRO A 265 -10.43 2.75 0.23
N ARG A 266 -11.02 2.42 1.37
CA ARG A 266 -10.89 1.10 1.98
C ARG A 266 -11.68 0.10 1.15
N ILE A 267 -11.08 -1.01 0.77
CA ILE A 267 -11.70 -2.05 -0.04
C ILE A 267 -11.20 -3.43 0.35
N GLU A 268 -12.03 -4.43 0.14
CA GLU A 268 -11.66 -5.83 0.13
C GLU A 268 -12.01 -6.37 -1.26
N ALA A 269 -11.05 -6.98 -1.92
CA ALA A 269 -11.18 -7.47 -3.29
C ALA A 269 -10.29 -8.70 -3.52
N ARG A 270 -10.24 -9.15 -4.77
CA ARG A 270 -9.31 -10.18 -5.23
C ARG A 270 -8.57 -9.68 -6.45
N ILE A 271 -7.27 -9.87 -6.46
CA ILE A 271 -6.45 -9.66 -7.64
C ILE A 271 -6.76 -10.78 -8.62
N THR A 272 -7.16 -10.42 -9.82
CA THR A 272 -7.59 -11.35 -10.87
C THR A 272 -6.61 -11.43 -12.02
N ASP A 273 -5.99 -10.31 -12.38
CA ASP A 273 -5.16 -10.17 -13.56
C ASP A 273 -3.96 -9.26 -13.31
N VAL A 274 -2.86 -9.55 -14.01
CA VAL A 274 -1.73 -8.65 -14.21
C VAL A 274 -1.70 -8.24 -15.68
N ASN A 275 -1.75 -6.94 -15.93
CA ASN A 275 -1.68 -6.40 -17.28
C ASN A 275 -0.31 -5.78 -17.52
N LEU A 276 0.41 -6.26 -18.53
CA LEU A 276 1.65 -5.66 -19.04
C LEU A 276 1.31 -4.73 -20.20
N ASN A 277 2.03 -3.62 -20.32
CA ASN A 277 1.78 -2.57 -21.30
C ASN A 277 0.29 -2.13 -21.36
N PRO A 278 -0.31 -1.74 -20.22
CA PRO A 278 -1.72 -1.40 -20.19
C PRO A 278 -2.02 -0.14 -21.02
N THR A 279 -3.19 -0.09 -21.64
CA THR A 279 -3.78 1.17 -22.08
C THR A 279 -4.59 1.78 -20.91
N TRP A 280 -4.67 3.10 -20.87
CA TRP A 280 -5.41 3.79 -19.82
C TRP A 280 -6.66 4.48 -20.37
N THR A 281 -7.82 3.98 -20.01
CA THR A 281 -9.08 4.69 -20.26
C THR A 281 -9.29 5.75 -19.18
N LEU A 282 -9.36 6.99 -19.60
CA LEU A 282 -9.44 8.14 -18.70
C LEU A 282 -10.82 8.22 -18.03
N PRO A 283 -10.89 8.32 -16.70
CA PRO A 283 -12.13 8.58 -16.00
C PRO A 283 -12.75 9.92 -16.40
N VAL A 284 -14.08 9.98 -16.48
CA VAL A 284 -14.84 11.19 -16.83
C VAL A 284 -14.45 12.38 -15.94
N SER A 285 -14.19 12.14 -14.66
CA SER A 285 -13.77 13.19 -13.72
C SER A 285 -12.42 13.81 -14.09
N ILE A 286 -11.47 13.02 -14.62
CA ILE A 286 -10.18 13.50 -15.10
C ILE A 286 -10.37 14.24 -16.43
N ILE A 287 -11.19 13.70 -17.33
CA ILE A 287 -11.50 14.39 -18.60
C ILE A 287 -12.01 15.81 -18.33
N LYS A 288 -13.03 15.94 -17.45
CA LYS A 288 -13.63 17.24 -17.12
C LYS A 288 -12.67 18.18 -16.40
N LYS A 289 -11.96 17.70 -15.38
CA LYS A 289 -11.16 18.55 -14.48
C LYS A 289 -9.76 18.84 -14.98
N GLU A 290 -9.20 18.01 -15.84
CA GLU A 290 -7.81 18.12 -16.26
C GLU A 290 -7.65 18.21 -17.77
N ILE A 291 -8.27 17.30 -18.54
CA ILE A 291 -8.02 17.23 -19.99
C ILE A 291 -8.66 18.41 -20.72
N ILE A 292 -9.95 18.69 -20.48
CA ILE A 292 -10.65 19.82 -21.12
C ILE A 292 -9.93 21.15 -20.86
N PRO A 293 -9.54 21.52 -19.62
CA PRO A 293 -8.76 22.73 -19.38
C PRO A 293 -7.41 22.77 -20.07
N LYS A 294 -6.73 21.60 -20.22
CA LYS A 294 -5.45 21.51 -20.93
C LYS A 294 -5.63 21.71 -22.43
N MET A 295 -6.62 21.06 -23.04
CA MET A 295 -6.92 21.19 -24.46
C MET A 295 -7.32 22.61 -24.87
N ARG A 296 -7.99 23.35 -23.99
CA ARG A 296 -8.30 24.79 -24.22
C ARG A 296 -7.04 25.65 -24.31
N LYS A 297 -5.96 25.27 -23.61
CA LYS A 297 -4.69 26.02 -23.59
C LYS A 297 -3.72 25.53 -24.65
N ASP A 298 -3.81 24.28 -25.01
CA ASP A 298 -2.83 23.56 -25.81
C ASP A 298 -3.51 22.44 -26.61
N PRO A 299 -3.95 22.75 -27.84
CA PRO A 299 -4.61 21.78 -28.72
C PRO A 299 -3.78 20.54 -29.06
N GLY A 300 -2.45 20.61 -28.98
CA GLY A 300 -1.54 19.49 -29.21
C GLY A 300 -1.36 18.54 -28.03
N TYR A 301 -2.00 18.82 -26.89
CA TYR A 301 -1.81 18.05 -25.65
C TYR A 301 -2.09 16.54 -25.82
N LEU A 302 -3.24 16.17 -26.41
CA LEU A 302 -3.63 14.76 -26.59
C LEU A 302 -2.64 13.98 -27.45
N ALA A 303 -2.16 14.59 -28.53
CA ALA A 303 -1.19 13.95 -29.44
C ALA A 303 0.14 13.67 -28.70
N ARG A 304 0.65 14.63 -27.93
CA ARG A 304 1.88 14.45 -27.15
C ARG A 304 1.75 13.37 -26.07
N GLU A 305 0.60 13.31 -25.43
CA GLU A 305 0.32 12.31 -24.39
C GLU A 305 -0.17 10.97 -24.98
N ARG A 306 -0.24 10.85 -26.31
CA ARG A 306 -0.75 9.66 -27.03
C ARG A 306 -2.14 9.24 -26.54
N ILE A 307 -3.02 10.23 -26.36
CA ILE A 307 -4.41 10.01 -25.97
C ILE A 307 -5.30 10.10 -27.20
N ARG A 308 -5.98 9.01 -27.52
CA ARG A 308 -6.94 8.91 -28.60
C ARG A 308 -8.35 9.15 -28.09
N ILE A 309 -9.19 9.76 -28.92
CA ILE A 309 -10.62 9.95 -28.64
C ILE A 309 -11.37 8.89 -29.42
N LEU A 310 -12.18 8.10 -28.74
CA LEU A 310 -12.98 7.03 -29.30
C LEU A 310 -14.46 7.37 -29.18
N GLY A 311 -15.11 7.44 -30.33
CA GLY A 311 -16.56 7.61 -30.45
C GLY A 311 -17.32 6.29 -30.32
N PRO A 312 -18.63 6.29 -30.65
CA PRO A 312 -19.44 5.08 -30.69
C PRO A 312 -18.84 4.03 -31.63
N GLY A 313 -18.85 2.77 -31.18
CA GLY A 313 -18.24 1.67 -31.92
C GLY A 313 -16.71 1.64 -31.89
N GLY A 314 -16.05 2.52 -31.12
CA GLY A 314 -14.58 2.56 -31.00
C GLY A 314 -13.87 3.28 -32.18
N VAL A 315 -14.62 3.98 -33.02
CA VAL A 315 -14.07 4.76 -34.13
C VAL A 315 -13.29 5.96 -33.57
N GLU A 316 -12.10 6.19 -34.08
CA GLU A 316 -11.25 7.30 -33.66
C GLU A 316 -11.83 8.63 -34.16
N VAL A 317 -11.86 9.62 -33.30
CA VAL A 317 -12.40 10.96 -33.56
C VAL A 317 -11.26 11.98 -33.51
N ASP A 318 -11.18 12.84 -34.52
CA ASP A 318 -10.18 13.91 -34.55
C ASP A 318 -10.44 14.90 -33.40
N PRO A 319 -9.41 15.27 -32.62
CA PRO A 319 -9.54 16.25 -31.55
C PRO A 319 -10.10 17.62 -31.99
N THR A 320 -9.90 18.00 -33.25
CA THR A 320 -10.41 19.25 -33.81
C THR A 320 -11.92 19.24 -34.03
N ALA A 321 -12.54 18.05 -34.13
CA ALA A 321 -14.00 17.91 -34.24
C ALA A 321 -14.72 18.06 -32.89
N ILE A 322 -13.99 18.19 -31.79
CA ILE A 322 -14.55 18.30 -30.44
C ILE A 322 -14.59 19.77 -29.97
N ASP A 323 -15.73 20.15 -29.44
CA ASP A 323 -15.89 21.44 -28.76
C ASP A 323 -15.30 21.38 -27.33
N TRP A 324 -14.06 21.84 -27.18
CA TRP A 324 -13.35 21.89 -25.90
C TRP A 324 -13.77 23.07 -25.02
N SER A 325 -14.60 24.00 -25.52
CA SER A 325 -15.18 25.08 -24.71
C SER A 325 -16.26 24.59 -23.75
N SER A 326 -16.80 23.42 -24.01
CA SER A 326 -17.84 22.74 -23.22
C SER A 326 -17.35 21.45 -22.60
N GLU A 327 -18.21 20.77 -21.84
CA GLU A 327 -17.94 19.45 -21.28
C GLU A 327 -18.27 18.29 -22.24
N LYS A 328 -18.64 18.55 -23.50
CA LYS A 328 -19.06 17.53 -24.48
C LYS A 328 -18.00 16.48 -24.75
N ALA A 329 -16.71 16.84 -24.61
CA ALA A 329 -15.60 15.90 -24.72
C ALA A 329 -15.69 14.73 -23.71
N ALA A 330 -16.38 14.93 -22.59
CA ALA A 330 -16.59 13.87 -21.59
C ALA A 330 -17.59 12.78 -22.02
N ASN A 331 -18.28 12.96 -23.14
CA ASN A 331 -19.17 11.95 -23.73
C ASN A 331 -18.42 10.93 -24.61
N TYR A 332 -17.14 11.18 -24.87
CA TYR A 332 -16.25 10.28 -25.61
C TYR A 332 -15.38 9.45 -24.67
N THR A 333 -14.92 8.32 -25.15
CA THR A 333 -13.91 7.53 -24.44
C THR A 333 -12.53 8.04 -24.81
N LEU A 334 -11.82 8.66 -23.87
CA LEU A 334 -10.41 9.00 -24.05
C LEU A 334 -9.54 7.87 -23.55
N ARG A 335 -8.61 7.40 -24.39
CA ARG A 335 -7.73 6.28 -24.07
C ARG A 335 -6.27 6.62 -24.40
N GLN A 336 -5.42 6.58 -23.37
CA GLN A 336 -3.98 6.71 -23.55
C GLN A 336 -3.39 5.36 -23.96
N ASP A 337 -2.55 5.37 -24.99
CA ASP A 337 -1.88 4.17 -25.50
C ASP A 337 -0.79 3.69 -24.53
N SER A 338 -0.41 2.40 -24.65
CA SER A 338 0.69 1.83 -23.89
C SER A 338 2.02 2.52 -24.20
N GLY A 339 2.96 2.46 -23.26
CA GLY A 339 4.30 2.99 -23.41
C GLY A 339 4.85 3.60 -22.12
N LEU A 340 6.11 4.07 -22.19
CA LEU A 340 6.83 4.60 -21.02
C LEU A 340 6.18 5.83 -20.39
N ASP A 341 5.44 6.63 -21.18
CA ASP A 341 4.77 7.83 -20.74
C ASP A 341 3.32 7.58 -20.28
N ASN A 342 2.82 6.34 -20.41
CA ASN A 342 1.48 6.01 -19.97
C ASN A 342 1.33 6.27 -18.48
N SER A 343 0.24 6.90 -18.07
CA SER A 343 -0.03 7.27 -16.67
C SER A 343 -0.09 6.06 -15.73
N LEU A 344 -0.39 4.86 -16.25
CA LEU A 344 -0.35 3.59 -15.52
C LEU A 344 1.03 2.94 -15.55
N GLY A 345 2.02 3.53 -16.24
CA GLY A 345 3.31 2.92 -16.46
C GLY A 345 3.20 1.62 -17.28
N GLN A 346 4.05 0.65 -16.98
CA GLN A 346 4.18 -0.59 -17.73
C GLN A 346 3.39 -1.77 -17.15
N VAL A 347 2.89 -1.66 -15.92
CA VAL A 347 2.18 -2.74 -15.22
C VAL A 347 0.94 -2.19 -14.53
N ARG A 348 -0.19 -2.88 -14.70
CA ARG A 348 -1.41 -2.69 -13.94
C ARG A 348 -1.79 -4.03 -13.30
N ILE A 349 -2.25 -4.00 -12.05
CA ILE A 349 -2.72 -5.15 -11.29
C ILE A 349 -4.21 -4.93 -11.03
N ASP A 350 -5.04 -5.76 -11.68
CA ASP A 350 -6.48 -5.65 -11.63
C ASP A 350 -7.08 -6.39 -10.44
N MET A 351 -8.06 -5.74 -9.84
CA MET A 351 -8.78 -6.19 -8.65
C MET A 351 -10.21 -5.64 -8.71
N PRO A 352 -11.12 -6.28 -9.45
CA PRO A 352 -12.47 -5.77 -9.67
C PRO A 352 -13.17 -5.37 -8.38
N ASN A 353 -13.63 -4.12 -8.29
CA ASN A 353 -14.31 -3.55 -7.13
C ASN A 353 -15.23 -2.39 -7.55
N LYS A 354 -16.18 -2.04 -6.68
CA LYS A 354 -17.19 -0.99 -6.94
C LYS A 354 -16.60 0.42 -7.11
N GLN A 355 -15.42 0.67 -6.56
CA GLN A 355 -14.73 1.97 -6.61
C GLN A 355 -13.83 2.12 -7.83
N ALA A 356 -13.70 1.06 -8.66
CA ALA A 356 -12.83 1.01 -9.84
C ALA A 356 -11.36 1.39 -9.54
N VAL A 357 -10.87 1.01 -8.35
CA VAL A 357 -9.49 1.23 -7.91
C VAL A 357 -8.64 0.00 -8.25
N TYR A 358 -7.39 0.24 -8.63
CA TYR A 358 -6.41 -0.79 -8.94
C TYR A 358 -5.00 -0.36 -8.48
N MET A 359 -4.06 -1.29 -8.50
CA MET A 359 -2.65 -0.99 -8.29
C MET A 359 -1.94 -0.89 -9.65
N HIS A 360 -0.95 0.00 -9.76
CA HIS A 360 -0.27 0.20 -11.04
C HIS A 360 1.11 0.83 -10.91
N ASP A 361 1.85 0.81 -11.99
CA ASP A 361 3.09 1.54 -12.18
C ASP A 361 2.85 3.05 -12.41
N THR A 362 3.91 3.81 -12.65
CA THR A 362 3.86 5.24 -12.99
C THR A 362 5.14 5.69 -13.67
N PRO A 363 5.08 6.59 -14.67
CA PRO A 363 6.27 7.26 -15.18
C PRO A 363 6.91 8.23 -14.16
N SER A 364 6.11 8.73 -13.21
CA SER A 364 6.58 9.68 -12.18
C SER A 364 7.29 8.96 -11.02
N LYS A 365 8.37 8.26 -11.31
CA LYS A 365 9.12 7.43 -10.34
C LYS A 365 9.69 8.23 -9.16
N SER A 366 10.02 9.51 -9.36
CA SER A 366 10.54 10.39 -8.29
C SER A 366 9.58 10.56 -7.10
N LEU A 367 8.30 10.29 -7.27
CA LEU A 367 7.32 10.33 -6.19
C LEU A 367 7.59 9.29 -5.11
N PHE A 368 8.22 8.17 -5.46
CA PHE A 368 8.53 7.10 -4.50
C PHE A 368 9.68 7.47 -3.53
N ALA A 369 10.52 8.43 -3.89
CA ALA A 369 11.57 8.94 -3.02
C ALA A 369 11.05 9.95 -1.98
N ARG A 370 9.85 10.49 -2.19
CA ARG A 370 9.28 11.52 -1.31
C ARG A 370 8.86 10.94 0.02
N GLU A 371 8.97 11.74 1.06
CA GLU A 371 8.47 11.45 2.38
C GLU A 371 6.92 11.45 2.39
N VAL A 372 6.31 12.48 1.81
CA VAL A 372 4.85 12.56 1.62
C VAL A 372 4.48 11.92 0.29
N ARG A 373 3.64 10.88 0.35
CA ARG A 373 3.26 10.07 -0.83
C ARG A 373 1.75 9.99 -1.07
N PHE A 374 1.05 11.07 -0.80
CA PHE A 374 -0.40 11.22 -0.96
C PHE A 374 -0.68 12.11 -2.18
N HIS A 375 -0.54 11.55 -3.41
CA HIS A 375 -0.55 12.33 -4.65
C HIS A 375 -1.43 11.73 -5.75
N SER A 376 -2.00 10.52 -5.58
CA SER A 376 -2.84 9.90 -6.61
C SER A 376 -4.29 10.42 -6.58
N HIS A 377 -5.10 9.97 -7.53
CA HIS A 377 -6.54 10.22 -7.59
C HIS A 377 -7.37 9.06 -7.01
N GLY A 378 -6.78 8.25 -6.15
CA GLY A 378 -7.42 7.13 -5.48
C GLY A 378 -6.79 5.77 -5.78
N CYS A 379 -6.27 5.52 -6.98
CA CYS A 379 -5.50 4.33 -7.31
C CYS A 379 -4.14 4.31 -6.60
N VAL A 380 -3.55 3.14 -6.44
CA VAL A 380 -2.30 2.94 -5.71
C VAL A 380 -1.16 2.72 -6.69
N ARG A 381 -0.20 3.65 -6.74
CA ARG A 381 1.04 3.47 -7.49
C ARG A 381 2.02 2.69 -6.63
N VAL A 382 2.65 1.66 -7.21
CA VAL A 382 3.55 0.76 -6.46
C VAL A 382 4.96 0.88 -7.02
N ALA A 383 5.93 1.14 -6.14
CA ALA A 383 7.34 1.03 -6.51
C ALA A 383 7.69 -0.43 -6.78
N GLN A 384 8.64 -0.66 -7.70
CA GLN A 384 9.08 -2.02 -8.03
C GLN A 384 7.90 -2.97 -8.37
N VAL A 385 6.86 -2.44 -9.00
CA VAL A 385 5.62 -3.16 -9.30
C VAL A 385 5.84 -4.42 -10.13
N LYS A 386 6.93 -4.50 -10.92
CA LYS A 386 7.31 -5.70 -11.67
C LYS A 386 7.69 -6.86 -10.75
N GLU A 387 8.35 -6.59 -9.64
CA GLU A 387 8.63 -7.61 -8.61
C GLU A 387 7.34 -8.13 -7.96
N LEU A 388 6.42 -7.22 -7.64
CA LEU A 388 5.09 -7.60 -7.13
C LEU A 388 4.33 -8.43 -8.17
N ALA A 389 4.38 -8.05 -9.46
CA ALA A 389 3.76 -8.79 -10.55
C ALA A 389 4.35 -10.21 -10.65
N GLY A 390 5.68 -10.36 -10.59
CA GLY A 390 6.34 -11.66 -10.58
C GLY A 390 5.86 -12.55 -9.44
N TRP A 391 5.82 -12.00 -8.22
CA TRP A 391 5.30 -12.73 -7.05
C TRP A 391 3.81 -13.13 -7.24
N LEU A 392 2.97 -12.25 -7.77
CA LEU A 392 1.56 -12.57 -8.04
C LEU A 392 1.41 -13.68 -9.07
N LEU A 393 2.27 -13.72 -10.08
CA LEU A 393 2.23 -14.66 -11.19
C LEU A 393 2.90 -16.01 -10.89
N GLU A 394 3.48 -16.21 -9.70
CA GLU A 394 4.00 -17.51 -9.29
C GLU A 394 2.93 -18.61 -9.43
N GLY A 395 3.30 -19.73 -10.08
CA GLY A 395 2.40 -20.82 -10.41
C GLY A 395 1.48 -20.55 -11.62
N THR A 396 1.60 -19.38 -12.27
CA THR A 396 0.93 -19.10 -13.54
C THR A 396 1.81 -19.58 -14.70
N PRO A 397 1.27 -20.31 -15.72
CA PRO A 397 2.03 -20.70 -16.89
C PRO A 397 2.66 -19.50 -17.59
N GLY A 398 3.94 -19.60 -17.89
CA GLY A 398 4.71 -18.53 -18.53
C GLY A 398 4.47 -18.43 -20.05
N PRO A 399 5.07 -17.43 -20.72
CA PRO A 399 4.81 -17.15 -22.12
C PRO A 399 5.51 -18.13 -23.08
N ASN A 400 6.51 -18.89 -22.63
CA ASN A 400 7.39 -19.71 -23.47
C ASN A 400 6.92 -21.18 -23.58
N GLY A 401 5.64 -21.46 -23.37
CA GLY A 401 5.05 -22.79 -23.51
C GLY A 401 4.97 -23.60 -22.20
N ALA A 402 4.66 -24.87 -22.31
CA ALA A 402 4.45 -25.76 -21.17
C ALA A 402 5.71 -25.86 -20.29
N GLY A 403 5.53 -25.67 -18.97
CA GLY A 403 6.61 -25.71 -17.99
C GLY A 403 7.37 -24.38 -17.81
N SER A 404 7.13 -23.37 -18.64
CA SER A 404 7.67 -22.03 -18.40
C SER A 404 6.92 -21.33 -17.25
N THR A 405 7.62 -20.41 -16.58
CA THR A 405 7.09 -19.62 -15.45
C THR A 405 7.27 -18.12 -15.72
N TRP A 406 6.57 -17.30 -14.99
CA TRP A 406 6.77 -15.85 -15.01
C TRP A 406 7.87 -15.47 -14.02
N GLY A 407 9.00 -15.02 -14.56
CA GLY A 407 10.10 -14.43 -13.81
C GLY A 407 10.41 -13.01 -14.28
N PRO A 408 11.44 -12.35 -13.72
CA PRO A 408 11.84 -11.00 -14.12
C PRO A 408 12.17 -10.88 -15.61
N ILE A 409 12.78 -11.90 -16.21
CA ILE A 409 13.16 -11.90 -17.65
C ILE A 409 11.92 -11.95 -18.53
N GLU A 410 10.97 -12.83 -18.23
CA GLU A 410 9.73 -12.99 -19.00
C GLU A 410 8.88 -11.72 -18.93
N ILE A 411 8.80 -11.08 -17.75
CA ILE A 411 8.09 -9.82 -17.56
C ILE A 411 8.76 -8.71 -18.37
N GLU A 412 10.08 -8.53 -18.28
CA GLU A 412 10.80 -7.49 -19.01
C GLU A 412 10.75 -7.71 -20.51
N THR A 413 10.91 -8.95 -20.98
CA THR A 413 10.82 -9.30 -22.40
C THR A 413 9.42 -9.00 -22.95
N SER A 414 8.37 -9.39 -22.22
CA SER A 414 6.99 -9.10 -22.62
C SER A 414 6.68 -7.59 -22.59
N ILE A 415 7.25 -6.85 -21.67
CA ILE A 415 7.12 -5.39 -21.64
C ILE A 415 7.84 -4.76 -22.84
N ALA A 416 9.00 -5.28 -23.22
CA ALA A 416 9.79 -4.76 -24.34
C ALA A 416 9.09 -4.89 -25.71
N THR A 417 8.13 -5.80 -25.87
CA THR A 417 7.32 -5.89 -27.10
C THR A 417 6.41 -4.68 -27.31
N ASN A 418 6.15 -3.92 -26.24
CA ASN A 418 5.16 -2.84 -26.17
C ASN A 418 3.71 -3.28 -26.53
N GLU A 419 3.48 -4.56 -26.67
CA GLU A 419 2.16 -5.13 -26.87
C GLU A 419 1.45 -5.31 -25.52
N ARG A 420 0.14 -5.01 -25.48
CA ARG A 420 -0.67 -5.24 -24.29
C ARG A 420 -0.86 -6.73 -24.07
N LEU A 421 -0.54 -7.18 -22.86
CA LEU A 421 -0.74 -8.56 -22.45
C LEU A 421 -1.51 -8.59 -21.12
N ASP A 422 -2.67 -9.26 -21.11
CA ASP A 422 -3.51 -9.45 -19.93
C ASP A 422 -3.35 -10.89 -19.42
N ILE A 423 -2.74 -11.07 -18.26
CA ILE A 423 -2.38 -12.37 -17.68
C ILE A 423 -3.31 -12.64 -16.50
N LYS A 424 -4.20 -13.62 -16.66
CA LYS A 424 -5.12 -14.05 -15.58
C LYS A 424 -4.41 -14.91 -14.56
N LEU A 425 -4.66 -14.66 -13.29
CA LEU A 425 -4.20 -15.51 -12.21
C LEU A 425 -5.08 -16.75 -12.13
N PRO A 426 -4.52 -17.97 -12.16
CA PRO A 426 -5.30 -19.20 -12.01
C PRO A 426 -5.94 -19.30 -10.61
N LYS A 427 -5.28 -18.78 -9.58
CA LYS A 427 -5.82 -18.60 -8.23
C LYS A 427 -5.81 -17.12 -7.87
N GLN A 428 -6.99 -16.53 -7.73
CA GLN A 428 -7.12 -15.13 -7.34
C GLN A 428 -6.54 -14.90 -5.94
N ILE A 429 -5.80 -13.80 -5.77
CA ILE A 429 -5.14 -13.46 -4.51
C ILE A 429 -5.98 -12.41 -3.77
N PRO A 430 -6.38 -12.66 -2.50
CA PRO A 430 -7.06 -11.66 -1.70
C PRO A 430 -6.23 -10.39 -1.53
N VAL A 431 -6.88 -9.23 -1.61
CA VAL A 431 -6.25 -7.93 -1.38
C VAL A 431 -7.17 -7.05 -0.56
N THR A 432 -6.60 -6.34 0.41
CA THR A 432 -7.34 -5.35 1.19
C THR A 432 -6.59 -4.03 1.27
N PHE A 433 -7.33 -2.94 1.14
CA PHE A 433 -6.85 -1.60 1.42
C PHE A 433 -7.43 -1.17 2.75
N VAL A 434 -6.56 -1.01 3.73
CA VAL A 434 -6.92 -0.64 5.10
C VAL A 434 -6.46 0.77 5.43
N TYR A 435 -7.08 1.39 6.42
CA TYR A 435 -6.67 2.67 6.97
C TYR A 435 -6.39 2.51 8.46
N LEU A 436 -5.16 2.08 8.77
CA LEU A 436 -4.72 1.82 10.13
C LEU A 436 -3.71 2.88 10.55
N THR A 437 -4.17 3.86 11.31
CA THR A 437 -3.36 4.94 11.90
C THR A 437 -2.71 4.51 13.21
N GLY A 438 -3.31 3.54 13.92
CA GLY A 438 -2.76 2.83 15.05
C GLY A 438 -3.15 1.35 14.96
N TYR A 439 -2.19 0.44 15.10
CA TYR A 439 -2.43 -1.00 15.13
C TYR A 439 -1.39 -1.70 15.99
N ALA A 440 -1.72 -2.88 16.48
CA ALA A 440 -0.79 -3.71 17.23
C ALA A 440 -0.43 -4.98 16.45
N THR A 441 0.77 -5.46 16.68
CA THR A 441 1.33 -6.69 16.13
C THR A 441 1.42 -7.75 17.22
N PRO A 442 1.50 -9.06 16.87
CA PRO A 442 1.53 -10.16 17.86
C PRO A 442 2.69 -10.10 18.86
N ASP A 443 3.76 -9.38 18.55
CA ASP A 443 4.87 -9.12 19.46
C ASP A 443 4.55 -8.12 20.58
N GLY A 444 3.30 -7.64 20.66
CA GLY A 444 2.82 -6.71 21.67
C GLY A 444 3.26 -5.26 21.47
N ARG A 445 3.65 -4.88 20.25
CA ARG A 445 4.05 -3.51 19.90
C ARG A 445 2.93 -2.77 19.18
N ALA A 446 2.83 -1.47 19.45
CA ALA A 446 1.92 -0.58 18.75
C ALA A 446 2.65 0.17 17.65
N HIS A 447 2.03 0.26 16.49
CA HIS A 447 2.51 0.99 15.32
C HIS A 447 1.59 2.17 15.04
N PHE A 448 2.16 3.31 14.64
CA PHE A 448 1.39 4.52 14.40
C PHE A 448 1.75 5.19 13.07
N ARG A 449 0.75 5.81 12.46
CA ARG A 449 0.87 6.63 11.24
C ARG A 449 0.01 7.87 11.42
N ASP A 450 0.32 8.91 10.67
CA ASP A 450 -0.48 10.13 10.67
C ASP A 450 -1.86 9.90 10.07
N ASP A 451 -2.88 10.54 10.61
CA ASP A 451 -4.24 10.55 10.08
C ASP A 451 -4.36 11.55 8.93
N ILE A 452 -3.82 11.17 7.76
CA ILE A 452 -3.70 12.05 6.58
C ILE A 452 -5.06 12.46 6.02
N TYR A 453 -6.09 11.61 6.19
CA TYR A 453 -7.44 11.92 5.71
C TYR A 453 -8.35 12.52 6.78
N GLY A 454 -7.87 12.68 8.02
CA GLY A 454 -8.62 13.29 9.12
C GLY A 454 -9.86 12.47 9.54
N ILE A 455 -9.79 11.14 9.47
CA ILE A 455 -10.93 10.27 9.74
C ILE A 455 -10.87 9.52 11.09
N ASP A 456 -9.89 9.84 11.93
CA ASP A 456 -9.84 9.37 13.33
C ASP A 456 -10.71 10.26 14.22
N SER A 457 -11.99 10.39 13.88
CA SER A 457 -12.96 11.11 14.73
C SER A 457 -12.96 10.52 16.16
N PRO A 458 -13.41 11.26 17.19
CA PRO A 458 -13.58 10.70 18.53
C PRO A 458 -14.43 9.43 18.42
N ALA A 459 -13.79 8.28 18.67
CA ALA A 459 -14.42 6.98 18.54
C ALA A 459 -15.55 6.88 19.57
N VAL A 460 -16.70 6.36 19.13
CA VAL A 460 -17.68 5.74 20.02
C VAL A 460 -16.91 4.72 20.87
N PRO A 461 -17.07 4.69 22.19
CA PRO A 461 -16.38 3.72 23.04
C PRO A 461 -16.57 2.30 22.50
N MET A 462 -15.48 1.58 22.28
CA MET A 462 -15.50 0.24 21.64
C MET A 462 -16.36 -0.77 22.41
N ARG A 463 -16.57 -0.56 23.73
CA ARG A 463 -17.47 -1.38 24.55
C ARG A 463 -18.89 -1.40 23.98
N ASP A 464 -19.40 -0.23 23.64
CA ASP A 464 -20.78 -0.11 23.12
C ASP A 464 -20.93 -0.75 21.73
N VAL A 465 -19.85 -0.75 20.92
CA VAL A 465 -19.86 -1.35 19.60
C VAL A 465 -19.85 -2.88 19.67
N VAL A 466 -19.08 -3.45 20.60
CA VAL A 466 -19.00 -4.91 20.79
C VAL A 466 -20.32 -5.45 21.35
N GLU A 467 -20.93 -4.77 22.31
CA GLU A 467 -22.24 -5.18 22.86
C GLU A 467 -23.34 -5.10 21.80
N THR A 468 -23.36 -4.04 20.97
CA THR A 468 -24.35 -3.89 19.91
C THR A 468 -24.19 -4.98 18.83
N SER A 469 -22.96 -5.39 18.50
CA SER A 469 -22.71 -6.45 17.54
C SER A 469 -23.06 -7.84 18.08
N ALA A 470 -22.94 -8.07 19.40
CA ALA A 470 -23.32 -9.32 20.03
C ALA A 470 -24.85 -9.54 20.08
N ILE A 471 -25.64 -8.46 20.06
CA ILE A 471 -27.11 -8.52 20.07
C ILE A 471 -27.69 -8.80 18.67
N ALA A 472 -26.93 -8.55 17.61
CA ALA A 472 -27.35 -8.80 16.22
C ALA A 472 -26.98 -10.22 15.73
N ALA A 473 -27.22 -11.24 16.53
CA ALA A 473 -27.15 -12.62 16.04
C ALA A 473 -28.27 -12.86 15.02
N PRO A 474 -28.00 -13.49 13.86
CA PRO A 474 -29.03 -13.74 12.88
C PRO A 474 -30.10 -14.68 13.46
N PRO A 475 -31.39 -14.50 13.11
CA PRO A 475 -32.45 -15.38 13.58
C PRO A 475 -32.16 -16.81 13.12
N PRO A 476 -32.48 -17.83 13.94
CA PRO A 476 -32.25 -19.23 13.59
C PRO A 476 -32.96 -19.56 12.30
N LYS A 477 -32.26 -20.22 11.38
CA LYS A 477 -32.83 -20.73 10.12
C LYS A 477 -34.03 -21.63 10.43
N ALA A 478 -35.20 -21.22 9.97
CA ALA A 478 -36.40 -22.05 10.02
C ALA A 478 -36.16 -23.38 9.26
N THR A 479 -36.28 -24.48 9.94
CA THR A 479 -36.29 -25.83 9.38
C THR A 479 -37.52 -25.98 8.50
N PRO A 480 -37.43 -26.52 7.29
CA PRO A 480 -38.61 -26.77 6.48
C PRO A 480 -39.44 -27.94 7.07
N VAL A 481 -40.66 -27.63 7.52
CA VAL A 481 -41.67 -28.62 7.88
C VAL A 481 -42.15 -29.27 6.59
N LYS A 482 -41.95 -30.59 6.44
CA LYS A 482 -42.58 -31.40 5.43
C LYS A 482 -44.10 -31.46 5.72
N GLY A 483 -44.88 -30.79 4.89
CA GLY A 483 -46.34 -30.89 4.90
C GLY A 483 -46.83 -31.69 3.70
N ASN A 484 -47.70 -32.63 3.98
CA ASN A 484 -48.28 -33.63 3.11
C ASN A 484 -49.30 -33.03 2.13
N THR A 485 -49.41 -33.71 1.01
CA THR A 485 -50.37 -33.60 -0.09
C THR A 485 -51.84 -33.62 0.34
N ALA A 486 -52.69 -32.77 -0.27
CA ALA A 486 -54.01 -33.14 -0.76
C ALA A 486 -54.56 -32.11 -1.76
N ARG A 487 -55.05 -32.63 -2.81
CA ARG A 487 -55.79 -32.20 -3.98
C ARG A 487 -56.93 -31.19 -3.74
N ASP A 488 -57.11 -30.39 -4.73
CA ASP A 488 -58.27 -30.21 -5.61
C ASP A 488 -58.85 -28.79 -5.74
N SER A 489 -59.12 -28.49 -6.98
CA SER A 489 -60.22 -27.69 -7.54
C SER A 489 -60.00 -26.23 -7.92
N ALA A 490 -59.93 -26.11 -9.22
CA ALA A 490 -60.25 -25.04 -10.14
C ALA A 490 -61.30 -23.98 -9.72
N THR A 491 -61.06 -22.72 -10.16
CA THR A 491 -61.92 -21.86 -11.03
C THR A 491 -61.33 -20.45 -11.12
N ARG A 492 -60.89 -20.01 -12.23
CA ARG A 492 -61.35 -19.12 -13.29
C ARG A 492 -61.95 -17.76 -12.86
N ALA A 493 -61.46 -16.76 -13.54
CA ALA A 493 -61.97 -15.44 -13.92
C ALA A 493 -61.18 -14.28 -13.27
N GLU A 494 -60.63 -13.39 -13.94
CA GLU A 494 -60.88 -12.51 -15.07
C GLU A 494 -60.34 -11.12 -14.72
N ALA A 495 -59.75 -10.52 -15.70
CA ALA A 495 -59.10 -9.22 -15.74
C ALA A 495 -59.99 -8.03 -15.40
N VAL A 496 -59.39 -6.96 -14.85
CA VAL A 496 -59.69 -5.56 -15.28
C VAL A 496 -58.46 -4.66 -15.08
N ARG A 497 -58.17 -3.93 -16.14
CA ARG A 497 -57.24 -2.84 -16.27
C ARG A 497 -57.69 -1.60 -15.50
N SER A 498 -56.79 -0.76 -15.02
CA SER A 498 -56.73 0.68 -15.33
C SER A 498 -55.68 1.43 -14.50
N ALA A 499 -54.83 2.13 -15.18
CA ALA A 499 -54.12 3.36 -14.74
C ALA A 499 -54.91 4.56 -15.27
N PRO A 500 -54.51 5.83 -15.10
CA PRO A 500 -53.78 6.54 -14.02
C PRO A 500 -54.54 7.84 -13.58
N ALA A 501 -54.08 8.55 -12.55
CA ALA A 501 -54.41 9.97 -12.40
C ALA A 501 -53.46 10.67 -11.44
N GLN A 502 -52.77 11.68 -11.95
CA GLN A 502 -52.36 12.85 -11.17
C GLN A 502 -53.58 13.77 -10.98
N PRO A 503 -53.65 14.59 -9.93
CA PRO A 503 -53.64 16.02 -10.17
C PRO A 503 -53.00 16.95 -9.13
N ARG A 504 -52.40 18.01 -9.67
CA ARG A 504 -52.66 19.44 -9.45
C ARG A 504 -52.39 20.08 -8.08
N ALA A 505 -51.61 21.15 -8.22
CA ALA A 505 -51.29 22.22 -7.33
C ALA A 505 -52.51 22.99 -6.75
N SER A 506 -52.33 23.54 -5.54
CA SER A 506 -53.00 24.75 -5.13
C SER A 506 -52.08 25.63 -4.26
N ARG A 507 -52.20 26.90 -4.50
CA ARG A 507 -51.52 28.13 -4.15
C ARG A 507 -52.20 28.78 -2.95
N ALA A 508 -51.44 29.40 -2.04
CA ALA A 508 -51.73 30.59 -1.26
C ALA A 508 -50.49 30.97 -0.42
N GLU A 509 -49.80 32.01 -0.71
CA GLU A 509 -49.87 33.41 -0.26
C GLU A 509 -49.34 33.68 1.15
N ALA A 510 -48.18 34.30 1.16
CA ALA A 510 -47.74 35.56 1.75
C ALA A 510 -47.82 35.77 3.27
N SER A 511 -46.69 36.04 3.87
CA SER A 511 -46.48 37.21 4.71
C SER A 511 -44.99 37.42 4.99
N GLY A 512 -44.52 38.66 4.85
CA GLY A 512 -43.16 39.07 4.96
C GLY A 512 -42.70 39.30 6.41
N ALA A 513 -41.38 39.24 6.59
CA ALA A 513 -40.68 39.97 7.64
C ALA A 513 -39.21 40.18 7.22
N THR A 514 -38.85 41.42 7.14
CA THR A 514 -37.53 42.01 6.94
C THR A 514 -36.67 41.81 8.19
N VAL A 515 -35.45 41.24 8.09
CA VAL A 515 -34.38 41.48 9.06
C VAL A 515 -33.00 41.46 8.39
N SER A 516 -32.43 42.62 8.35
CA SER A 516 -31.06 43.07 8.62
C SER A 516 -29.87 42.20 8.23
N LYS A 517 -29.06 42.77 7.31
CA LYS A 517 -27.65 42.42 7.04
C LYS A 517 -26.79 42.60 8.29
N LEU A 518 -26.07 41.55 8.65
CA LEU A 518 -24.84 41.65 9.43
C LEU A 518 -23.68 41.15 8.56
N ARG A 519 -22.76 42.06 8.26
CA ARG A 519 -21.46 41.80 7.67
C ARG A 519 -20.62 41.02 8.69
N ASN A 520 -19.99 39.96 8.25
CA ASN A 520 -18.94 39.27 9.00
C ASN A 520 -17.64 39.36 8.18
N ASP A 521 -16.79 40.29 8.60
CA ASP A 521 -15.44 40.44 8.07
C ASP A 521 -14.55 39.37 8.70
N GLY A 522 -14.18 38.33 7.95
CA GLY A 522 -13.16 37.35 8.32
C GLY A 522 -11.78 37.81 7.85
N PRO A 523 -10.71 37.38 8.53
CA PRO A 523 -9.37 37.92 8.33
C PRO A 523 -8.72 37.48 7.01
N VAL A 524 -8.07 38.46 6.39
CA VAL A 524 -7.25 38.35 5.16
C VAL A 524 -5.99 37.52 5.43
N PRO A 525 -5.60 36.58 4.57
CA PRO A 525 -4.31 35.88 4.68
C PRO A 525 -3.15 36.79 4.25
N PRO A 526 -1.95 36.65 4.87
CA PRO A 526 -0.80 37.49 4.53
C PRO A 526 -0.19 37.13 3.16
N ALA A 527 0.33 38.14 2.49
CA ALA A 527 0.98 38.09 1.18
C ALA A 527 2.29 37.29 1.20
N PRO A 528 2.73 36.69 0.08
CA PRO A 528 3.98 35.94 -0.02
C PRO A 528 5.21 36.87 -0.02
N ILE A 529 6.22 36.47 0.73
CA ILE A 529 7.52 37.16 0.85
C ILE A 529 8.34 36.90 -0.44
N PRO A 530 8.99 37.90 -1.06
CA PRO A 530 9.80 37.72 -2.24
C PRO A 530 11.12 37.02 -1.93
N ALA A 531 11.52 36.07 -2.77
CA ALA A 531 12.78 35.36 -2.71
C ALA A 531 13.96 36.31 -2.98
N LYS A 532 14.89 36.41 -2.05
CA LYS A 532 16.18 37.09 -2.25
C LYS A 532 17.09 36.24 -3.12
N GLY A 533 17.71 36.91 -4.10
CA GLY A 533 18.52 36.33 -5.14
C GLY A 533 19.76 35.55 -4.66
N ALA A 534 20.02 34.46 -5.35
CA ALA A 534 21.26 33.71 -5.28
C ALA A 534 22.35 34.46 -6.08
N ARG A 535 23.50 34.70 -5.46
CA ARG A 535 24.73 35.16 -6.14
C ARG A 535 25.43 33.96 -6.79
N PRO A 536 26.06 34.14 -7.96
CA PRO A 536 26.86 33.09 -8.57
C PRO A 536 28.20 32.94 -7.85
N ILE A 537 28.60 31.70 -7.62
CA ILE A 537 29.98 31.37 -7.20
C ILE A 537 30.75 31.08 -8.48
N THR A 538 31.74 31.92 -8.74
CA THR A 538 32.86 31.66 -9.63
C THR A 538 33.96 31.02 -8.78
N ASP A 539 34.44 29.91 -9.23
CA ASP A 539 35.69 29.17 -9.40
C ASP A 539 35.54 27.68 -9.15
#